data_5b5ebe41d0219265adcb05eb2a836309
#
_entry.id   5b5ebe41d0219265adcb05eb2a836309
#
_cell.length_a   1.000
_cell.length_b   1.000
_cell.length_c   1.000
_cell.angle_alpha   90.00
_cell.angle_beta   90.00
_cell.angle_gamma   90.00
#
_symmetry.space_group_name_H-M   'P 1'
#
loop_
_entity.id
_entity.type
_entity.pdbx_description
1 polymer ?
#
loop_
_entity_poly.entity_id
_entity_poly.type
_entity_poly.pdbx_seq_one_letter_code
_entity_poly.pdbx_strand_id
1 'polypeptide(L)'
;MVNISIIGAGSVAFSMSFIRDLCVTESLWGSKVTLMDISKDRLNMIHNLTVRYMKETKANLKIETTTNRKDALDDAEFVLCTVKVGGYQPMETEREIAERHGYYRGIGDRVCDYYGGFGAYHQLKFFLELARDMEDLCPDAWLIETANPVFEGTTLISRETKIKTIGVCHGHFGYKKMAKTLGLSLKDVNVEVAGFNHCVWMTHFLYKGRDAYPLLDEWIEEKAEKYWKSEEFLKGLPWETEQMSPAAVDMYKQFGLFPIGDTVRSASPWWYHTDLETKKRWFGPTGGFDSEIGWSIYLKYRESRLKRMQSIYSDPSASLTKEFPPVMSGEQHIPIIDSIANDKEKILQLNIPNKNSISGIPDDVVVEIPAVVSGRGVQGIHVGTLPKRLMLYVMIPRMMRMEQILQAFKEGDRKSLILALMEDPRTKSYEQARSLVDELLAQPWNAEAARHYR
;
A
#
# COMPACT_ATOMS: atom_id res chain seq x y z
N MET A 1 2.60 -12.05 -25.82
CA MET A 1 1.26 -12.41 -25.30
C MET A 1 1.48 -13.21 -24.04
N VAL A 2 0.77 -12.91 -22.97
CA VAL A 2 0.93 -13.53 -21.65
C VAL A 2 -0.43 -13.81 -20.99
N ASN A 3 -0.45 -14.68 -19.97
CA ASN A 3 -1.62 -15.00 -19.18
C ASN A 3 -1.56 -14.21 -17.86
N ILE A 4 -2.52 -13.32 -17.65
CA ILE A 4 -2.59 -12.41 -16.49
C ILE A 4 -3.84 -12.76 -15.68
N SER A 5 -3.68 -12.99 -14.38
CA SER A 5 -4.80 -13.23 -13.46
C SER A 5 -4.91 -12.08 -12.45
N ILE A 6 -6.13 -11.54 -12.29
CA ILE A 6 -6.41 -10.48 -11.34
C ILE A 6 -7.29 -11.06 -10.22
N ILE A 7 -6.67 -11.31 -9.06
CA ILE A 7 -7.34 -11.83 -7.87
C ILE A 7 -7.86 -10.65 -7.05
N GLY A 8 -9.18 -10.59 -6.86
CA GLY A 8 -9.88 -9.45 -6.28
C GLY A 8 -10.31 -8.43 -7.34
N ALA A 9 -10.65 -8.89 -8.56
CA ALA A 9 -11.03 -8.04 -9.69
C ALA A 9 -12.28 -7.17 -9.44
N GLY A 10 -13.09 -7.45 -8.42
CA GLY A 10 -14.18 -6.57 -7.97
C GLY A 10 -13.72 -5.31 -7.23
N SER A 11 -12.41 -5.05 -7.16
CA SER A 11 -11.84 -3.88 -6.48
C SER A 11 -12.20 -2.58 -7.19
N VAL A 12 -12.95 -1.71 -6.50
CA VAL A 12 -13.29 -0.36 -6.98
C VAL A 12 -12.04 0.55 -7.06
N ALA A 13 -11.00 0.23 -6.32
CA ALA A 13 -9.78 1.03 -6.28
C ALA A 13 -8.89 0.81 -7.51
N PHE A 14 -8.70 -0.44 -7.91
CA PHE A 14 -7.63 -0.80 -8.85
C PHE A 14 -8.11 -1.33 -10.20
N SER A 15 -9.25 -2.07 -10.26
CA SER A 15 -9.57 -2.87 -11.44
C SER A 15 -9.65 -2.05 -12.72
N MET A 16 -10.34 -0.90 -12.71
CA MET A 16 -10.43 -0.05 -13.91
C MET A 16 -9.10 0.62 -14.27
N SER A 17 -8.19 0.84 -13.31
CA SER A 17 -6.85 1.32 -13.59
C SER A 17 -6.04 0.26 -14.35
N PHE A 18 -6.08 -0.99 -13.91
CA PHE A 18 -5.39 -2.10 -14.59
C PHE A 18 -5.95 -2.36 -15.99
N ILE A 19 -7.27 -2.39 -16.11
CA ILE A 19 -7.93 -2.57 -17.42
C ILE A 19 -7.57 -1.44 -18.38
N ARG A 20 -7.60 -0.19 -17.90
CA ARG A 20 -7.19 0.96 -18.68
C ARG A 20 -5.76 0.83 -19.17
N ASP A 21 -4.82 0.51 -18.26
CA ASP A 21 -3.41 0.40 -18.58
C ASP A 21 -3.14 -0.77 -19.55
N LEU A 22 -3.82 -1.92 -19.40
CA LEU A 22 -3.77 -3.01 -20.36
C LEU A 22 -4.28 -2.60 -21.74
N CYS A 23 -5.38 -1.84 -21.81
CA CYS A 23 -5.95 -1.39 -23.06
C CYS A 23 -5.08 -0.38 -23.83
N VAL A 24 -4.23 0.39 -23.13
CA VAL A 24 -3.31 1.36 -23.77
C VAL A 24 -1.89 0.80 -23.95
N THR A 25 -1.61 -0.42 -23.50
CA THR A 25 -0.32 -1.10 -23.66
C THR A 25 -0.39 -2.10 -24.82
N GLU A 26 -0.23 -1.61 -26.04
CA GLU A 26 -0.38 -2.42 -27.28
C GLU A 26 0.52 -3.66 -27.31
N SER A 27 1.70 -3.60 -26.69
CA SER A 27 2.63 -4.73 -26.61
C SER A 27 2.11 -5.93 -25.81
N LEU A 28 1.03 -5.74 -25.01
CA LEU A 28 0.33 -6.80 -24.29
C LEU A 28 -0.96 -7.25 -24.98
N TRP A 29 -1.32 -6.68 -26.13
CA TRP A 29 -2.52 -7.11 -26.84
C TRP A 29 -2.41 -8.56 -27.31
N GLY A 30 -3.54 -9.25 -27.33
CA GLY A 30 -3.63 -10.70 -27.55
C GLY A 30 -3.50 -11.54 -26.28
N SER A 31 -3.09 -10.93 -25.16
CA SER A 31 -2.98 -11.60 -23.87
C SER A 31 -4.34 -12.04 -23.30
N LYS A 32 -4.33 -13.13 -22.52
CA LYS A 32 -5.47 -13.60 -21.74
C LYS A 32 -5.46 -12.88 -20.39
N VAL A 33 -6.60 -12.35 -19.98
CA VAL A 33 -6.79 -11.70 -18.68
C VAL A 33 -7.96 -12.36 -17.96
N THR A 34 -7.67 -13.08 -16.90
CA THR A 34 -8.66 -13.75 -16.06
C THR A 34 -9.01 -12.88 -14.85
N LEU A 35 -10.26 -12.41 -14.81
CA LEU A 35 -10.80 -11.64 -13.70
C LEU A 35 -11.40 -12.59 -12.67
N MET A 36 -10.90 -12.58 -11.45
CA MET A 36 -11.41 -13.41 -10.35
C MET A 36 -11.90 -12.55 -9.20
N ASP A 37 -13.12 -12.81 -8.73
CA ASP A 37 -13.65 -12.24 -7.48
C ASP A 37 -14.72 -13.18 -6.90
N ILE A 38 -14.80 -13.26 -5.58
CA ILE A 38 -15.84 -14.06 -4.89
C ILE A 38 -17.23 -13.44 -5.02
N SER A 39 -17.32 -12.14 -5.28
CA SER A 39 -18.58 -11.41 -5.50
C SER A 39 -18.94 -11.45 -6.98
N LYS A 40 -19.92 -12.30 -7.34
CA LYS A 40 -20.42 -12.40 -8.72
C LYS A 40 -20.91 -11.06 -9.27
N ASP A 41 -21.59 -10.26 -8.46
CA ASP A 41 -22.14 -8.97 -8.88
C ASP A 41 -21.03 -7.97 -9.23
N ARG A 42 -20.00 -7.89 -8.40
CA ARG A 42 -18.83 -7.03 -8.68
C ARG A 42 -18.06 -7.53 -9.89
N LEU A 43 -17.86 -8.83 -9.99
CA LEU A 43 -17.19 -9.46 -11.13
C LEU A 43 -17.90 -9.16 -12.43
N ASN A 44 -19.23 -9.36 -12.47
CA ASN A 44 -20.07 -9.06 -13.65
C ASN A 44 -20.02 -7.57 -14.03
N MET A 45 -20.05 -6.68 -13.05
CA MET A 45 -19.91 -5.24 -13.29
C MET A 45 -18.56 -4.92 -13.93
N ILE A 46 -17.45 -5.40 -13.36
CA ILE A 46 -16.11 -5.13 -13.90
C ILE A 46 -15.93 -5.77 -15.27
N HIS A 47 -16.41 -6.99 -15.48
CA HIS A 47 -16.37 -7.64 -16.79
C HIS A 47 -17.08 -6.82 -17.87
N ASN A 48 -18.32 -6.38 -17.59
CA ASN A 48 -19.06 -5.53 -18.54
C ASN A 48 -18.32 -4.23 -18.85
N LEU A 49 -17.84 -3.52 -17.80
CA LEU A 49 -17.07 -2.29 -17.98
C LEU A 49 -15.79 -2.54 -18.79
N THR A 50 -15.11 -3.68 -18.57
CA THR A 50 -13.91 -4.08 -19.31
C THR A 50 -14.22 -4.26 -20.81
N VAL A 51 -15.25 -5.05 -21.14
CA VAL A 51 -15.64 -5.32 -22.54
C VAL A 51 -16.01 -4.03 -23.27
N ARG A 52 -16.77 -3.14 -22.60
CA ARG A 52 -17.14 -1.83 -23.16
C ARG A 52 -15.91 -0.94 -23.35
N TYR A 53 -15.00 -0.90 -22.38
CA TYR A 53 -13.79 -0.09 -22.47
C TYR A 53 -12.87 -0.56 -23.60
N MET A 54 -12.68 -1.88 -23.74
CA MET A 54 -11.94 -2.48 -24.86
C MET A 54 -12.55 -2.09 -26.21
N LYS A 55 -13.89 -2.08 -26.33
CA LYS A 55 -14.56 -1.67 -27.58
C LYS A 55 -14.30 -0.20 -27.91
N GLU A 56 -14.36 0.69 -26.91
CA GLU A 56 -14.09 2.12 -27.12
C GLU A 56 -12.62 2.39 -27.47
N THR A 57 -11.68 1.66 -26.87
CA THR A 57 -10.22 1.81 -27.08
C THR A 57 -9.70 0.97 -28.24
N LYS A 58 -10.52 0.07 -28.80
CA LYS A 58 -10.14 -0.95 -29.81
C LYS A 58 -9.03 -1.89 -29.34
N ALA A 59 -8.90 -2.07 -28.03
CA ALA A 59 -7.90 -2.96 -27.46
C ALA A 59 -8.25 -4.44 -27.75
N ASN A 60 -7.23 -5.25 -27.99
CA ASN A 60 -7.37 -6.68 -28.30
C ASN A 60 -6.86 -7.51 -27.11
N LEU A 61 -7.75 -7.87 -26.18
CA LEU A 61 -7.48 -8.75 -25.05
C LEU A 61 -8.51 -9.87 -24.99
N LYS A 62 -8.14 -11.02 -24.42
CA LYS A 62 -9.06 -12.14 -24.18
C LYS A 62 -9.45 -12.12 -22.71
N ILE A 63 -10.72 -11.81 -22.41
CA ILE A 63 -11.19 -11.66 -21.03
C ILE A 63 -11.96 -12.91 -20.62
N GLU A 64 -11.55 -13.50 -19.50
CA GLU A 64 -12.23 -14.59 -18.83
C GLU A 64 -12.63 -14.17 -17.41
N THR A 65 -13.63 -14.85 -16.82
CA THR A 65 -14.09 -14.57 -15.46
C THR A 65 -14.30 -15.87 -14.70
N THR A 66 -13.91 -15.88 -13.43
CA THR A 66 -14.18 -16.99 -12.52
C THR A 66 -14.39 -16.53 -11.09
N THR A 67 -15.12 -17.29 -10.30
CA THR A 67 -15.20 -17.08 -8.85
C THR A 67 -14.31 -18.05 -8.07
N ASN A 68 -13.60 -18.91 -8.78
CA ASN A 68 -12.68 -19.89 -8.19
C ASN A 68 -11.22 -19.42 -8.39
N ARG A 69 -10.49 -19.26 -7.31
CA ARG A 69 -9.09 -18.83 -7.33
C ARG A 69 -8.20 -19.80 -8.10
N LYS A 70 -8.40 -21.10 -7.96
CA LYS A 70 -7.57 -22.11 -8.63
C LYS A 70 -7.72 -22.07 -10.16
N ASP A 71 -8.96 -21.89 -10.65
CA ASP A 71 -9.18 -21.73 -12.10
C ASP A 71 -8.49 -20.46 -12.63
N ALA A 72 -8.42 -19.40 -11.82
CA ALA A 72 -7.74 -18.17 -12.21
C ALA A 72 -6.21 -18.32 -12.24
N LEU A 73 -5.64 -19.22 -11.45
CA LEU A 73 -4.21 -19.47 -11.37
C LEU A 73 -3.71 -20.43 -12.45
N ASP A 74 -4.60 -21.20 -13.06
CA ASP A 74 -4.25 -22.17 -14.08
C ASP A 74 -3.57 -21.49 -15.28
N ASP A 75 -2.35 -21.92 -15.60
CA ASP A 75 -1.50 -21.33 -16.65
C ASP A 75 -1.17 -19.83 -16.50
N ALA A 76 -1.36 -19.21 -15.31
CA ALA A 76 -1.01 -17.82 -15.12
C ALA A 76 0.51 -17.58 -15.18
N GLU A 77 0.94 -16.52 -15.84
CA GLU A 77 2.33 -16.03 -15.87
C GLU A 77 2.50 -14.82 -14.94
N PHE A 78 1.43 -14.06 -14.74
CA PHE A 78 1.37 -12.91 -13.84
C PHE A 78 0.08 -12.95 -13.02
N VAL A 79 0.20 -12.80 -11.72
CA VAL A 79 -0.93 -12.75 -10.78
C VAL A 79 -0.91 -11.39 -10.06
N LEU A 80 -1.95 -10.59 -10.27
CA LEU A 80 -2.17 -9.33 -9.55
C LEU A 80 -3.09 -9.58 -8.36
N CYS A 81 -2.65 -9.27 -7.15
CA CYS A 81 -3.45 -9.42 -5.94
C CYS A 81 -3.90 -8.07 -5.38
N THR A 82 -5.24 -7.87 -5.27
CA THR A 82 -5.85 -6.65 -4.71
C THR A 82 -6.86 -6.96 -3.61
N VAL A 83 -6.79 -8.14 -3.03
CA VAL A 83 -7.78 -8.65 -2.07
C VAL A 83 -7.60 -8.03 -0.70
N LYS A 84 -8.63 -7.37 -0.18
CA LYS A 84 -8.76 -7.01 1.25
C LYS A 84 -9.67 -8.01 1.94
N VAL A 85 -9.10 -8.89 2.73
CA VAL A 85 -9.86 -9.90 3.50
C VAL A 85 -10.70 -9.23 4.59
N GLY A 86 -11.95 -9.68 4.76
CA GLY A 86 -12.86 -9.22 5.82
C GLY A 86 -13.49 -7.83 5.63
N GLY A 87 -12.98 -7.03 4.69
CA GLY A 87 -13.50 -5.67 4.48
C GLY A 87 -13.07 -4.67 5.56
N TYR A 88 -13.86 -3.62 5.76
CA TYR A 88 -13.51 -2.51 6.66
C TYR A 88 -14.25 -2.51 7.99
N GLN A 89 -15.42 -3.14 8.09
CA GLN A 89 -16.22 -3.09 9.31
C GLN A 89 -15.56 -3.81 10.50
N PRO A 90 -15.04 -5.05 10.37
CA PRO A 90 -14.30 -5.68 11.44
C PRO A 90 -13.11 -4.85 11.91
N MET A 91 -12.37 -4.28 10.98
CA MET A 91 -11.21 -3.43 11.28
C MET A 91 -11.61 -2.18 12.10
N GLU A 92 -12.73 -1.53 11.77
CA GLU A 92 -13.18 -0.36 12.54
C GLU A 92 -13.58 -0.75 13.96
N THR A 93 -14.28 -1.88 14.13
CA THR A 93 -14.62 -2.40 15.44
C THR A 93 -13.36 -2.73 16.27
N GLU A 94 -12.34 -3.33 15.66
CA GLU A 94 -11.06 -3.60 16.33
C GLU A 94 -10.35 -2.31 16.77
N ARG A 95 -10.42 -1.25 15.98
CA ARG A 95 -9.93 0.08 16.38
C ARG A 95 -10.67 0.64 17.59
N GLU A 96 -11.99 0.55 17.60
CA GLU A 96 -12.81 0.99 18.75
C GLU A 96 -12.47 0.18 20.02
N ILE A 97 -12.26 -1.13 19.87
CA ILE A 97 -11.79 -1.99 20.97
C ILE A 97 -10.44 -1.48 21.48
N ALA A 98 -9.48 -1.26 20.60
CA ALA A 98 -8.15 -0.79 20.98
C ALA A 98 -8.19 0.56 21.69
N GLU A 99 -9.03 1.48 21.25
CA GLU A 99 -9.21 2.79 21.87
C GLU A 99 -9.73 2.67 23.32
N ARG A 100 -10.69 1.76 23.57
CA ARG A 100 -11.17 1.49 24.93
C ARG A 100 -10.08 0.95 25.85
N HIS A 101 -9.09 0.25 25.29
CA HIS A 101 -7.92 -0.23 26.01
C HIS A 101 -6.77 0.80 26.07
N GLY A 102 -6.98 2.06 25.62
CA GLY A 102 -6.00 3.13 25.70
C GLY A 102 -5.04 3.21 24.50
N TYR A 103 -5.32 2.51 23.43
CA TYR A 103 -4.55 2.55 22.19
C TYR A 103 -5.30 3.40 21.14
N TYR A 104 -5.17 4.71 21.26
CA TYR A 104 -5.79 5.61 20.28
C TYR A 104 -5.25 5.35 18.87
N ARG A 105 -6.13 5.43 17.86
CA ARG A 105 -5.84 5.10 16.46
C ARG A 105 -4.74 5.93 15.81
N GLY A 106 -4.12 5.39 14.79
CA GLY A 106 -3.29 6.15 13.86
C GLY A 106 -1.81 6.15 14.13
N ILE A 107 -1.24 5.14 14.74
CA ILE A 107 0.20 4.93 14.73
C ILE A 107 0.50 3.68 13.93
N GLY A 108 0.57 3.80 12.61
CA GLY A 108 1.09 2.75 11.74
C GLY A 108 0.78 1.34 12.20
N ASP A 109 -0.43 1.18 12.76
CA ASP A 109 -1.06 -0.09 12.79
C ASP A 109 -0.44 -1.11 13.73
N ARG A 110 0.00 -0.59 14.85
CA ARG A 110 0.68 -1.41 15.85
C ARG A 110 -0.26 -2.38 16.54
N VAL A 111 -1.54 -2.07 16.57
CA VAL A 111 -2.51 -2.82 17.37
C VAL A 111 -3.59 -3.47 16.53
N CYS A 112 -4.35 -2.72 15.80
CA CYS A 112 -5.40 -3.25 14.95
C CYS A 112 -5.58 -2.37 13.77
N ASP A 113 -5.29 -2.86 12.63
CA ASP A 113 -5.60 -2.09 11.50
C ASP A 113 -5.23 -2.66 10.15
N TYR A 114 -5.36 -1.74 9.21
CA TYR A 114 -5.22 -1.88 7.78
C TYR A 114 -3.82 -2.35 7.34
N TYR A 115 -2.78 -2.06 8.12
CA TYR A 115 -1.39 -2.18 7.67
C TYR A 115 -0.51 -3.16 8.45
N GLY A 116 -1.03 -3.90 9.40
CA GLY A 116 -0.22 -4.91 10.03
C GLY A 116 -0.38 -5.15 11.52
N GLY A 117 -1.51 -4.77 12.09
CA GLY A 117 -1.82 -5.12 13.47
C GLY A 117 -2.41 -6.52 13.60
N PHE A 118 -3.28 -6.72 14.57
CA PHE A 118 -4.02 -7.96 14.78
C PHE A 118 -4.82 -8.42 13.57
N GLY A 119 -5.41 -7.46 12.84
CA GLY A 119 -6.11 -7.70 11.58
C GLY A 119 -5.25 -8.29 10.47
N ALA A 120 -3.94 -8.29 10.62
CA ALA A 120 -3.02 -8.90 9.66
C ALA A 120 -3.16 -10.42 9.57
N TYR A 121 -3.62 -11.14 10.63
CA TYR A 121 -3.76 -12.60 10.60
C TYR A 121 -4.46 -13.10 9.34
N HIS A 122 -5.66 -12.62 9.08
CA HIS A 122 -6.47 -13.10 7.95
C HIS A 122 -5.83 -12.75 6.61
N GLN A 123 -5.20 -11.60 6.52
CA GLN A 123 -4.52 -11.16 5.31
C GLN A 123 -3.23 -11.95 5.07
N LEU A 124 -2.41 -12.15 6.09
CA LEU A 124 -1.17 -12.95 6.01
C LEU A 124 -1.46 -14.41 5.65
N LYS A 125 -2.50 -14.99 6.27
CA LYS A 125 -2.98 -16.32 5.92
C LYS A 125 -3.38 -16.41 4.45
N PHE A 126 -4.18 -15.46 3.98
CA PHE A 126 -4.61 -15.40 2.58
C PHE A 126 -3.42 -15.28 1.62
N PHE A 127 -2.44 -14.45 1.92
CA PHE A 127 -1.25 -14.30 1.10
C PHE A 127 -0.45 -15.60 0.99
N LEU A 128 -0.26 -16.26 2.11
CA LEU A 128 0.47 -17.53 2.13
C LEU A 128 -0.28 -18.65 1.39
N GLU A 129 -1.60 -18.72 1.55
CA GLU A 129 -2.44 -19.68 0.82
C GLU A 129 -2.45 -19.39 -0.69
N LEU A 130 -2.53 -18.12 -1.09
CA LEU A 130 -2.45 -17.74 -2.50
C LEU A 130 -1.10 -18.16 -3.11
N ALA A 131 0.00 -17.84 -2.42
CA ALA A 131 1.32 -18.19 -2.91
C ALA A 131 1.55 -19.70 -2.97
N ARG A 132 1.02 -20.49 -2.04
CA ARG A 132 1.07 -21.97 -2.09
C ARG A 132 0.22 -22.54 -3.22
N ASP A 133 -1.00 -22.00 -3.44
CA ASP A 133 -1.78 -22.40 -4.62
C ASP A 133 -1.03 -22.06 -5.92
N MET A 134 -0.24 -20.97 -5.95
CA MET A 134 0.60 -20.64 -7.10
C MET A 134 1.79 -21.60 -7.26
N GLU A 135 2.43 -22.05 -6.16
CA GLU A 135 3.48 -23.08 -6.24
C GLU A 135 2.98 -24.38 -6.89
N ASP A 136 1.71 -24.74 -6.64
CA ASP A 136 1.09 -25.94 -7.20
C ASP A 136 0.63 -25.76 -8.68
N LEU A 137 0.12 -24.58 -9.05
CA LEU A 137 -0.61 -24.37 -10.31
C LEU A 137 0.16 -23.53 -11.35
N CYS A 138 1.00 -22.59 -10.89
CA CYS A 138 1.78 -21.68 -11.77
C CYS A 138 3.12 -21.29 -11.11
N PRO A 139 4.02 -22.24 -10.83
CA PRO A 139 5.23 -22.02 -10.02
C PRO A 139 6.21 -21.00 -10.61
N ASP A 140 6.17 -20.79 -11.91
CA ASP A 140 7.01 -19.83 -12.61
C ASP A 140 6.44 -18.42 -12.71
N ALA A 141 5.19 -18.23 -12.28
CA ALA A 141 4.49 -16.95 -12.34
C ALA A 141 5.09 -15.90 -11.39
N TRP A 142 4.85 -14.64 -11.72
CA TRP A 142 5.11 -13.50 -10.87
C TRP A 142 3.85 -13.13 -10.07
N LEU A 143 3.98 -13.02 -8.74
CA LEU A 143 2.95 -12.42 -7.91
C LEU A 143 3.26 -10.93 -7.73
N ILE A 144 2.34 -10.08 -8.17
CA ILE A 144 2.40 -8.63 -7.97
C ILE A 144 1.37 -8.26 -6.91
N GLU A 145 1.87 -8.07 -5.68
CA GLU A 145 1.07 -7.87 -4.48
C GLU A 145 0.88 -6.37 -4.19
N THR A 146 -0.36 -5.92 -4.02
CA THR A 146 -0.67 -4.52 -3.67
C THR A 146 -1.66 -4.39 -2.51
N ALA A 147 -2.13 -5.51 -1.98
CA ALA A 147 -3.01 -5.50 -0.83
C ALA A 147 -2.20 -5.38 0.48
N ASN A 148 -2.66 -4.53 1.39
CA ASN A 148 -1.98 -4.35 2.68
C ASN A 148 -2.23 -5.52 3.65
N PRO A 149 -1.23 -5.81 4.49
CA PRO A 149 0.06 -5.12 4.65
C PRO A 149 1.13 -5.60 3.65
N VAL A 150 1.56 -4.73 2.73
CA VAL A 150 2.55 -5.11 1.69
C VAL A 150 3.91 -5.48 2.30
N PHE A 151 4.38 -4.78 3.32
CA PHE A 151 5.69 -5.04 3.93
C PHE A 151 5.74 -6.43 4.57
N GLU A 152 4.81 -6.73 5.47
CA GLU A 152 4.71 -8.02 6.14
C GLU A 152 4.36 -9.13 5.15
N GLY A 153 3.40 -8.90 4.26
CA GLY A 153 2.92 -9.89 3.31
C GLY A 153 3.97 -10.29 2.29
N THR A 154 4.63 -9.33 1.65
CA THR A 154 5.69 -9.61 0.67
C THR A 154 6.90 -10.27 1.33
N THR A 155 7.28 -9.85 2.56
CA THR A 155 8.35 -10.50 3.33
C THR A 155 7.99 -11.95 3.65
N LEU A 156 6.76 -12.21 4.13
CA LEU A 156 6.27 -13.56 4.44
C LEU A 156 6.32 -14.47 3.21
N ILE A 157 5.73 -14.04 2.10
CA ILE A 157 5.70 -14.82 0.86
C ILE A 157 7.11 -15.14 0.37
N SER A 158 8.00 -14.13 0.35
CA SER A 158 9.38 -14.30 -0.13
C SER A 158 10.21 -15.28 0.71
N ARG A 159 9.87 -15.42 2.02
CA ARG A 159 10.55 -16.34 2.94
C ARG A 159 9.98 -17.75 2.92
N GLU A 160 8.66 -17.87 2.80
CA GLU A 160 7.94 -19.13 3.02
C GLU A 160 7.64 -19.88 1.72
N THR A 161 7.85 -19.26 0.56
CA THR A 161 7.54 -19.83 -0.76
C THR A 161 8.65 -19.53 -1.77
N LYS A 162 8.60 -20.22 -2.92
CA LYS A 162 9.51 -19.97 -4.04
C LYS A 162 8.94 -19.02 -5.09
N ILE A 163 7.74 -18.49 -4.86
CA ILE A 163 7.05 -17.61 -5.80
C ILE A 163 7.80 -16.28 -5.95
N LYS A 164 8.05 -15.89 -7.19
CA LYS A 164 8.62 -14.60 -7.54
C LYS A 164 7.64 -13.50 -7.16
N THR A 165 7.90 -12.79 -6.07
CA THR A 165 6.95 -11.80 -5.51
C THR A 165 7.51 -10.40 -5.59
N ILE A 166 6.65 -9.47 -6.01
CA ILE A 166 6.90 -8.02 -6.03
C ILE A 166 5.76 -7.35 -5.28
N GLY A 167 6.07 -6.61 -4.23
CA GLY A 167 5.09 -5.72 -3.60
C GLY A 167 5.05 -4.36 -4.30
N VAL A 168 3.87 -3.79 -4.47
CA VAL A 168 3.67 -2.49 -5.13
C VAL A 168 2.82 -1.58 -4.26
N CYS A 169 3.23 -0.32 -4.16
CA CYS A 169 2.47 0.75 -3.52
C CYS A 169 2.57 2.03 -4.36
N HIS A 170 1.54 2.85 -4.32
CA HIS A 170 1.57 4.17 -4.96
C HIS A 170 1.94 5.31 -4.00
N GLY A 171 2.26 4.99 -2.73
CA GLY A 171 2.63 5.98 -1.70
C GLY A 171 3.81 6.86 -2.10
N HIS A 172 4.78 6.31 -2.83
CA HIS A 172 5.93 7.08 -3.32
C HIS A 172 5.53 8.29 -4.20
N PHE A 173 4.34 8.29 -4.83
CA PHE A 173 3.86 9.44 -5.59
C PHE A 173 3.53 10.68 -4.75
N GLY A 174 3.60 10.60 -3.43
CA GLY A 174 3.47 11.76 -2.54
C GLY A 174 4.39 12.93 -2.92
N TYR A 175 5.54 12.65 -3.54
CA TYR A 175 6.43 13.70 -4.05
C TYR A 175 5.76 14.64 -5.06
N LYS A 176 4.72 14.17 -5.79
CA LYS A 176 4.00 15.01 -6.76
C LYS A 176 3.25 16.16 -6.06
N LYS A 177 2.67 15.88 -4.88
CA LYS A 177 2.02 16.91 -4.05
C LYS A 177 3.06 17.87 -3.51
N MET A 178 4.20 17.37 -3.03
CA MET A 178 5.32 18.19 -2.58
C MET A 178 5.81 19.11 -3.71
N ALA A 179 6.15 18.57 -4.86
CA ALA A 179 6.63 19.35 -6.01
C ALA A 179 5.62 20.44 -6.43
N LYS A 180 4.32 20.11 -6.47
CA LYS A 180 3.25 21.07 -6.76
C LYS A 180 3.20 22.20 -5.72
N THR A 181 3.30 21.87 -4.44
CA THR A 181 3.27 22.85 -3.34
C THR A 181 4.49 23.76 -3.38
N LEU A 182 5.65 23.25 -3.82
CA LEU A 182 6.86 24.03 -4.06
C LEU A 182 6.81 24.85 -5.37
N GLY A 183 5.78 24.68 -6.20
CA GLY A 183 5.67 25.34 -7.50
C GLY A 183 6.60 24.78 -8.58
N LEU A 184 7.04 23.53 -8.44
CA LEU A 184 7.97 22.87 -9.36
C LEU A 184 7.23 22.13 -10.47
N SER A 185 7.77 22.19 -11.70
CA SER A 185 7.28 21.41 -12.84
C SER A 185 7.64 19.93 -12.66
N LEU A 186 6.65 19.05 -12.62
CA LEU A 186 6.87 17.60 -12.47
C LEU A 186 7.75 16.98 -13.56
N LYS A 187 7.84 17.61 -14.74
CA LYS A 187 8.69 17.13 -15.84
C LYS A 187 10.19 17.29 -15.53
N ASP A 188 10.52 18.22 -14.65
CA ASP A 188 11.88 18.57 -14.30
C ASP A 188 12.29 18.06 -12.92
N VAL A 189 11.39 17.35 -12.23
CA VAL A 189 11.60 16.75 -10.90
C VAL A 189 12.02 15.30 -11.04
N ASN A 190 13.11 14.92 -10.38
CA ASN A 190 13.54 13.54 -10.20
C ASN A 190 13.66 13.24 -8.71
N VAL A 191 12.96 12.20 -8.26
CA VAL A 191 12.90 11.77 -6.85
C VAL A 191 13.20 10.29 -6.75
N GLU A 192 14.06 9.93 -5.82
CA GLU A 192 14.22 8.55 -5.36
C GLU A 192 13.78 8.45 -3.91
N VAL A 193 13.09 7.37 -3.59
CA VAL A 193 12.69 7.07 -2.21
C VAL A 193 13.14 5.68 -1.82
N ALA A 194 13.47 5.50 -0.54
CA ALA A 194 13.86 4.21 -0.01
C ALA A 194 13.36 4.01 1.41
N GLY A 195 13.10 2.76 1.77
CA GLY A 195 12.64 2.39 3.10
C GLY A 195 11.87 1.08 3.10
N PHE A 196 10.79 1.02 3.88
CA PHE A 196 9.79 -0.06 3.89
C PHE A 196 8.45 0.46 3.37
N ASN A 197 7.57 -0.41 2.96
CA ASN A 197 6.23 0.03 2.57
C ASN A 197 5.59 0.87 3.68
N HIS A 198 5.02 2.02 3.30
CA HIS A 198 4.49 3.07 4.18
C HIS A 198 5.50 3.65 5.18
N CYS A 199 6.79 3.45 4.92
CA CYS A 199 7.90 4.02 5.68
C CYS A 199 9.06 4.34 4.73
N VAL A 200 8.78 5.16 3.69
CA VAL A 200 9.72 5.54 2.63
C VAL A 200 10.16 7.00 2.77
N TRP A 201 11.44 7.22 2.51
CA TRP A 201 12.11 8.49 2.72
C TRP A 201 12.79 8.93 1.43
N MET A 202 12.69 10.22 1.13
CA MET A 202 13.26 10.80 -0.09
C MET A 202 14.78 10.88 0.00
N THR A 203 15.46 9.95 -0.67
CA THR A 203 16.93 9.86 -0.67
C THR A 203 17.56 10.79 -1.68
N HIS A 204 16.87 11.05 -2.80
CA HIS A 204 17.27 12.04 -3.79
C HIS A 204 16.09 12.92 -4.17
N PHE A 205 16.35 14.23 -4.25
CA PHE A 205 15.40 15.21 -4.75
C PHE A 205 16.12 16.19 -5.67
N LEU A 206 15.91 16.02 -6.97
CA LEU A 206 16.54 16.85 -7.98
C LEU A 206 15.48 17.67 -8.74
N TYR A 207 15.79 18.92 -9.01
CA TYR A 207 15.04 19.78 -9.92
C TYR A 207 15.98 20.33 -11.00
N LYS A 208 15.66 20.04 -12.28
CA LYS A 208 16.51 20.38 -13.43
C LYS A 208 17.96 19.89 -13.26
N GLY A 209 18.10 18.67 -12.69
CA GLY A 209 19.40 18.02 -12.49
C GLY A 209 20.24 18.58 -11.32
N ARG A 210 19.70 19.47 -10.48
CA ARG A 210 20.37 20.02 -9.31
C ARG A 210 19.64 19.60 -8.04
N ASP A 211 20.39 19.49 -6.94
CA ASP A 211 19.81 19.24 -5.62
C ASP A 211 18.72 20.27 -5.31
N ALA A 212 17.55 19.79 -4.95
CA ALA A 212 16.37 20.60 -4.68
C ALA A 212 15.95 20.61 -3.20
N TYR A 213 16.68 19.94 -2.31
CA TYR A 213 16.46 20.08 -0.88
C TYR A 213 16.54 21.52 -0.39
N PRO A 214 17.48 22.37 -0.86
CA PRO A 214 17.49 23.80 -0.51
C PRO A 214 16.19 24.55 -0.86
N LEU A 215 15.46 24.14 -1.91
CA LEU A 215 14.15 24.73 -2.23
C LEU A 215 13.06 24.32 -1.23
N LEU A 216 13.16 23.10 -0.70
CA LEU A 216 12.29 22.62 0.37
C LEU A 216 12.59 23.37 1.68
N ASP A 217 13.85 23.56 2.01
CA ASP A 217 14.27 24.30 3.22
C ASP A 217 13.78 25.76 3.17
N GLU A 218 13.98 26.46 2.04
CA GLU A 218 13.45 27.82 1.83
C GLU A 218 11.91 27.85 2.00
N TRP A 219 11.20 26.87 1.40
CA TRP A 219 9.75 26.81 1.53
C TRP A 219 9.32 26.59 2.99
N ILE A 220 10.03 25.74 3.73
CA ILE A 220 9.75 25.48 5.15
C ILE A 220 9.93 26.75 5.99
N GLU A 221 10.97 27.52 5.73
CA GLU A 221 11.28 28.74 6.48
C GLU A 221 10.32 29.89 6.15
N GLU A 222 10.01 30.07 4.85
CA GLU A 222 9.31 31.27 4.40
C GLU A 222 7.80 31.09 4.14
N LYS A 223 7.35 29.85 3.82
CA LYS A 223 6.02 29.63 3.23
C LYS A 223 5.16 28.62 4.00
N ALA A 224 5.75 27.71 4.78
CA ALA A 224 5.02 26.63 5.43
C ALA A 224 3.89 27.12 6.36
N GLU A 225 4.18 28.10 7.22
CA GLU A 225 3.19 28.70 8.14
C GLU A 225 1.99 29.33 7.40
N LYS A 226 2.24 29.96 6.27
CA LYS A 226 1.19 30.55 5.42
C LYS A 226 0.39 29.45 4.71
N TYR A 227 1.08 28.41 4.22
CA TYR A 227 0.45 27.26 3.58
C TYR A 227 -0.52 26.54 4.53
N TRP A 228 -0.11 26.29 5.79
CA TRP A 228 -0.97 25.63 6.77
C TRP A 228 -2.22 26.42 7.18
N LYS A 229 -2.25 27.71 6.88
CA LYS A 229 -3.42 28.61 7.04
C LYS A 229 -4.22 28.81 5.76
N SER A 230 -3.78 28.21 4.65
CA SER A 230 -4.45 28.36 3.34
C SER A 230 -5.68 27.47 3.22
N GLU A 231 -6.61 27.88 2.34
CA GLU A 231 -7.78 27.06 2.01
C GLU A 231 -7.39 25.70 1.41
N GLU A 232 -6.31 25.64 0.63
CA GLU A 232 -5.78 24.41 0.04
C GLU A 232 -5.47 23.38 1.13
N PHE A 233 -4.82 23.78 2.21
CA PHE A 233 -4.51 22.88 3.32
C PHE A 233 -5.73 22.59 4.19
N LEU A 234 -6.50 23.62 4.54
CA LEU A 234 -7.62 23.50 5.48
C LEU A 234 -8.82 22.74 4.91
N LYS A 235 -9.03 22.78 3.58
CA LYS A 235 -10.16 22.11 2.88
C LYS A 235 -9.73 20.92 2.05
N GLY A 236 -8.44 20.59 1.99
CA GLY A 236 -7.91 19.46 1.23
C GLY A 236 -8.28 18.10 1.82
N LEU A 237 -8.20 17.07 0.99
CA LEU A 237 -8.45 15.71 1.43
C LEU A 237 -7.33 15.24 2.38
N PRO A 238 -7.65 14.51 3.46
CA PRO A 238 -6.65 14.13 4.47
C PRO A 238 -5.39 13.48 3.90
N TRP A 239 -5.54 12.55 2.97
CA TRP A 239 -4.41 11.83 2.34
C TRP A 239 -3.59 12.67 1.34
N GLU A 240 -4.07 13.87 0.98
CA GLU A 240 -3.32 14.81 0.13
C GLU A 240 -2.58 15.86 0.96
N THR A 241 -3.19 16.31 2.05
CA THR A 241 -2.65 17.39 2.88
C THR A 241 -1.55 16.92 3.81
N GLU A 242 -1.57 15.65 4.23
CA GLU A 242 -0.55 15.07 5.10
C GLU A 242 0.87 15.26 4.57
N GLN A 243 1.08 15.15 3.25
CA GLN A 243 2.40 15.19 2.63
C GLN A 243 3.18 16.48 2.93
N MET A 244 2.50 17.62 3.09
CA MET A 244 3.12 18.91 3.41
C MET A 244 2.65 19.46 4.75
N SER A 245 2.23 18.60 5.66
CA SER A 245 1.74 18.95 6.99
C SER A 245 2.87 19.34 7.95
N PRO A 246 2.54 19.95 9.10
CA PRO A 246 3.51 20.14 10.19
C PRO A 246 4.25 18.86 10.58
N ALA A 247 3.57 17.69 10.58
CA ALA A 247 4.19 16.40 10.86
C ALA A 247 5.29 16.04 9.86
N ALA A 248 5.03 16.19 8.56
CA ALA A 248 6.04 15.90 7.52
C ALA A 248 7.29 16.76 7.68
N VAL A 249 7.11 18.05 7.94
CA VAL A 249 8.21 19.00 8.15
C VAL A 249 8.99 18.68 9.43
N ASP A 250 8.30 18.37 10.51
CA ASP A 250 8.97 18.03 11.78
C ASP A 250 9.75 16.72 11.66
N MET A 251 9.19 15.69 11.01
CA MET A 251 9.90 14.44 10.73
C MET A 251 11.16 14.67 9.88
N TYR A 252 11.10 15.54 8.88
CA TYR A 252 12.28 15.91 8.09
C TYR A 252 13.37 16.54 8.96
N LYS A 253 13.01 17.50 9.81
CA LYS A 253 13.95 18.15 10.75
C LYS A 253 14.56 17.15 11.75
N GLN A 254 13.79 16.16 12.18
CA GLN A 254 14.27 15.16 13.13
C GLN A 254 15.15 14.10 12.49
N PHE A 255 14.79 13.61 11.28
CA PHE A 255 15.41 12.40 10.69
C PHE A 255 16.34 12.69 9.51
N GLY A 256 16.32 13.90 8.95
CA GLY A 256 17.27 14.36 7.93
C GLY A 256 16.90 13.98 6.50
N LEU A 257 15.80 13.22 6.28
CA LEU A 257 15.19 12.96 4.97
C LEU A 257 13.69 13.27 5.04
N PHE A 258 13.13 13.72 3.92
CA PHE A 258 11.71 14.05 3.86
C PHE A 258 10.85 12.78 3.74
N PRO A 259 9.82 12.59 4.59
CA PRO A 259 8.93 11.45 4.51
C PRO A 259 8.00 11.59 3.31
N ILE A 260 7.77 10.51 2.56
CA ILE A 260 6.94 10.51 1.37
C ILE A 260 5.71 9.62 1.54
N GLY A 261 4.57 10.10 1.06
CA GLY A 261 3.30 9.38 1.05
C GLY A 261 2.81 9.02 2.44
N ASP A 262 2.37 7.79 2.58
CA ASP A 262 1.80 7.25 3.82
C ASP A 262 2.79 7.27 5.00
N THR A 263 4.08 7.43 4.74
CA THR A 263 5.14 7.54 5.76
C THR A 263 4.84 8.63 6.78
N VAL A 264 4.25 9.75 6.35
CA VAL A 264 3.95 10.88 7.24
C VAL A 264 3.07 10.49 8.42
N ARG A 265 2.13 9.57 8.22
CA ARG A 265 1.26 9.06 9.29
C ARG A 265 1.73 7.72 9.87
N SER A 266 2.24 6.80 9.01
CA SER A 266 2.54 5.44 9.41
C SER A 266 3.88 5.28 10.14
N ALA A 267 4.86 6.14 9.84
CA ALA A 267 6.19 6.12 10.46
C ALA A 267 6.41 7.28 11.44
N SER A 268 5.41 8.09 11.67
CA SER A 268 5.53 9.24 12.56
C SER A 268 5.59 8.84 14.03
N PRO A 269 6.22 9.67 14.88
CA PRO A 269 6.31 9.44 16.31
C PRO A 269 4.95 9.34 17.00
N TRP A 270 4.85 8.49 18.01
CA TRP A 270 3.60 8.23 18.74
C TRP A 270 2.96 9.48 19.37
N TRP A 271 3.74 10.48 19.75
CA TRP A 271 3.24 11.72 20.37
C TRP A 271 2.49 12.64 19.42
N TYR A 272 2.46 12.36 18.10
CA TYR A 272 1.55 13.04 17.16
C TYR A 272 0.13 12.47 17.18
N HIS A 273 -0.05 11.33 17.86
CA HIS A 273 -1.26 10.50 17.80
C HIS A 273 -1.86 10.23 19.18
N THR A 274 -1.67 11.11 20.16
CA THR A 274 -2.20 10.89 21.52
C THR A 274 -3.70 11.04 21.61
N ASP A 275 -4.26 11.90 20.78
CA ASP A 275 -5.68 12.23 20.72
C ASP A 275 -6.00 13.02 19.43
N LEU A 276 -7.30 13.27 19.16
CA LEU A 276 -7.73 13.98 17.95
C LEU A 276 -7.20 15.42 17.86
N GLU A 277 -7.16 16.16 18.96
CA GLU A 277 -6.70 17.56 18.93
C GLU A 277 -5.20 17.63 18.64
N THR A 278 -4.43 16.70 19.20
CA THR A 278 -3.01 16.54 18.87
C THR A 278 -2.82 16.18 17.40
N LYS A 279 -3.60 15.23 16.88
CA LYS A 279 -3.58 14.90 15.44
C LYS A 279 -3.94 16.08 14.56
N LYS A 280 -4.95 16.88 14.90
CA LYS A 280 -5.30 18.09 14.15
C LYS A 280 -4.16 19.09 14.07
N ARG A 281 -3.40 19.25 15.15
CA ARG A 281 -2.23 20.13 15.18
C ARG A 281 -1.14 19.68 14.21
N TRP A 282 -0.93 18.37 14.08
CA TRP A 282 0.13 17.80 13.27
C TRP A 282 -0.27 17.54 11.80
N PHE A 283 -1.50 17.11 11.55
CA PHE A 283 -1.94 16.65 10.24
C PHE A 283 -3.03 17.52 9.58
N GLY A 284 -3.42 18.62 10.24
CA GLY A 284 -4.46 19.52 9.74
C GLY A 284 -5.86 19.22 10.31
N PRO A 285 -6.90 19.95 9.85
CA PRO A 285 -8.21 20.03 10.53
C PRO A 285 -8.94 18.72 10.77
N THR A 286 -8.69 17.74 9.92
CA THR A 286 -9.29 16.41 10.03
C THR A 286 -8.50 15.48 10.98
N GLY A 287 -7.31 15.86 11.42
CA GLY A 287 -6.42 14.99 12.19
C GLY A 287 -5.73 13.91 11.32
N GLY A 288 -5.68 14.12 10.01
CA GLY A 288 -5.09 13.18 9.05
C GLY A 288 -6.00 12.03 8.66
N PHE A 289 -5.51 11.18 7.76
CA PHE A 289 -6.24 10.04 7.19
C PHE A 289 -6.73 9.03 8.25
N ASP A 290 -5.91 8.73 9.25
CA ASP A 290 -6.19 7.69 10.24
C ASP A 290 -7.02 8.17 11.44
N SER A 291 -7.38 9.45 11.50
CA SER A 291 -8.32 9.95 12.50
C SER A 291 -9.73 9.43 12.23
N GLU A 292 -10.63 9.53 13.22
CA GLU A 292 -12.06 9.22 13.07
C GLU A 292 -12.69 10.04 11.94
N ILE A 293 -12.30 11.30 11.82
CA ILE A 293 -12.82 12.22 10.80
C ILE A 293 -12.26 11.85 9.43
N GLY A 294 -10.93 11.72 9.31
CA GLY A 294 -10.27 11.40 8.05
C GLY A 294 -10.70 10.06 7.49
N TRP A 295 -10.80 9.05 8.36
CA TRP A 295 -11.26 7.72 7.97
C TRP A 295 -12.73 7.71 7.53
N SER A 296 -13.61 8.43 8.21
CA SER A 296 -15.01 8.60 7.78
C SER A 296 -15.10 9.25 6.38
N ILE A 297 -14.28 10.26 6.12
CA ILE A 297 -14.18 10.89 4.78
C ILE A 297 -13.75 9.86 3.73
N TYR A 298 -12.74 9.04 4.04
CA TYR A 298 -12.25 8.01 3.13
C TYR A 298 -13.30 6.95 2.82
N LEU A 299 -14.04 6.45 3.81
CA LEU A 299 -15.12 5.47 3.59
C LEU A 299 -16.21 6.04 2.69
N LYS A 300 -16.64 7.29 2.92
CA LYS A 300 -17.61 7.98 2.05
C LYS A 300 -17.07 8.16 0.62
N TYR A 301 -15.81 8.50 0.48
CA TYR A 301 -15.17 8.60 -0.83
C TYR A 301 -15.20 7.27 -1.58
N ARG A 302 -14.87 6.16 -0.91
CA ARG A 302 -14.95 4.82 -1.51
C ARG A 302 -16.37 4.44 -1.91
N GLU A 303 -17.33 4.74 -1.06
CA GLU A 303 -18.76 4.50 -1.35
C GLU A 303 -19.22 5.29 -2.59
N SER A 304 -18.86 6.56 -2.67
CA SER A 304 -19.18 7.41 -3.82
C SER A 304 -18.58 6.86 -5.12
N ARG A 305 -17.34 6.35 -5.08
CA ARG A 305 -16.72 5.69 -6.23
C ARG A 305 -17.47 4.43 -6.66
N LEU A 306 -17.89 3.60 -5.70
CA LEU A 306 -18.68 2.41 -6.01
C LEU A 306 -20.02 2.79 -6.66
N LYS A 307 -20.74 3.75 -6.09
CA LYS A 307 -22.02 4.28 -6.66
C LYS A 307 -21.81 4.83 -8.07
N ARG A 308 -20.70 5.55 -8.29
CA ARG A 308 -20.35 6.06 -9.63
C ARG A 308 -20.12 4.92 -10.62
N MET A 309 -19.37 3.90 -10.27
CA MET A 309 -19.16 2.72 -11.14
C MET A 309 -20.47 1.98 -11.43
N GLN A 310 -21.34 1.81 -10.43
CA GLN A 310 -22.65 1.21 -10.60
C GLN A 310 -23.55 2.03 -11.54
N SER A 311 -23.52 3.36 -11.43
CA SER A 311 -24.24 4.27 -12.32
C SER A 311 -23.78 4.11 -13.77
N ILE A 312 -22.47 4.06 -14.01
CA ILE A 312 -21.90 3.87 -15.35
C ILE A 312 -22.21 2.47 -15.89
N TYR A 313 -22.15 1.44 -15.04
CA TYR A 313 -22.52 0.08 -15.40
C TYR A 313 -23.99 -0.02 -15.85
N SER A 314 -24.90 0.68 -15.14
CA SER A 314 -26.33 0.68 -15.42
C SER A 314 -26.72 1.53 -16.63
N ASP A 315 -25.83 2.38 -17.13
CA ASP A 315 -26.04 3.21 -18.32
C ASP A 315 -25.18 2.71 -19.51
N PRO A 316 -25.75 1.94 -20.43
CA PRO A 316 -25.01 1.46 -21.62
C PRO A 316 -24.53 2.58 -22.55
N SER A 317 -25.11 3.78 -22.45
CA SER A 317 -24.75 4.94 -23.28
C SER A 317 -23.58 5.75 -22.72
N ALA A 318 -23.21 5.52 -21.45
CA ALA A 318 -22.11 6.21 -20.81
C ALA A 318 -20.76 5.86 -21.50
N SER A 319 -20.02 6.89 -21.93
CA SER A 319 -18.68 6.70 -22.49
C SER A 319 -17.67 6.42 -21.39
N LEU A 320 -17.04 5.26 -21.47
CA LEU A 320 -16.03 4.85 -20.50
C LEU A 320 -14.71 5.59 -20.68
N THR A 321 -14.36 5.95 -21.90
CA THR A 321 -13.13 6.73 -22.19
C THR A 321 -13.22 8.19 -21.70
N LYS A 322 -14.44 8.73 -21.52
CA LYS A 322 -14.62 10.01 -20.82
C LYS A 322 -14.42 9.88 -19.31
N GLU A 323 -14.91 8.80 -18.72
CA GLU A 323 -14.79 8.55 -17.28
C GLU A 323 -13.36 8.10 -16.89
N PHE A 324 -12.79 7.24 -17.71
CA PHE A 324 -11.44 6.70 -17.57
C PHE A 324 -10.63 7.04 -18.84
N PRO A 325 -10.04 8.22 -18.93
CA PRO A 325 -9.27 8.62 -20.14
C PRO A 325 -8.24 7.56 -20.53
N PRO A 326 -8.06 7.25 -21.83
CA PRO A 326 -7.18 6.18 -22.31
C PRO A 326 -5.71 6.62 -22.26
N VAL A 327 -5.22 6.85 -21.06
CA VAL A 327 -3.83 7.16 -20.73
C VAL A 327 -3.40 6.31 -19.54
N MET A 328 -2.11 6.05 -19.39
CA MET A 328 -1.61 5.28 -18.24
C MET A 328 -2.11 5.85 -16.92
N SER A 329 -2.53 4.96 -16.02
CA SER A 329 -3.07 5.35 -14.70
C SER A 329 -2.02 5.94 -13.77
N GLY A 330 -0.78 5.54 -13.99
CA GLY A 330 0.34 5.79 -13.11
C GLY A 330 0.62 4.62 -12.15
N GLU A 331 -0.26 3.61 -12.08
CA GLU A 331 0.03 2.37 -11.37
C GLU A 331 1.17 1.60 -12.06
N GLN A 332 1.97 0.88 -11.27
CA GLN A 332 3.17 0.21 -11.78
C GLN A 332 2.94 -1.23 -12.25
N HIS A 333 1.78 -1.81 -11.99
CA HIS A 333 1.47 -3.22 -12.24
C HIS A 333 1.63 -3.61 -13.70
N ILE A 334 1.00 -2.90 -14.61
CA ILE A 334 1.07 -3.20 -16.04
C ILE A 334 2.44 -2.84 -16.63
N PRO A 335 3.07 -1.71 -16.25
CA PRO A 335 4.48 -1.48 -16.55
C PRO A 335 5.44 -2.60 -16.13
N ILE A 336 5.25 -3.25 -14.97
CA ILE A 336 6.04 -4.41 -14.54
C ILE A 336 5.85 -5.57 -15.52
N ILE A 337 4.60 -5.92 -15.82
CA ILE A 337 4.26 -7.01 -16.74
C ILE A 337 4.87 -6.75 -18.14
N ASP A 338 4.67 -5.54 -18.67
CA ASP A 338 5.21 -5.17 -19.98
C ASP A 338 6.74 -5.23 -20.02
N SER A 339 7.39 -4.79 -18.94
CA SER A 339 8.86 -4.83 -18.83
C SER A 339 9.40 -6.26 -18.82
N ILE A 340 8.80 -7.15 -18.03
CA ILE A 340 9.25 -8.54 -17.93
C ILE A 340 8.91 -9.33 -19.21
N ALA A 341 7.67 -9.21 -19.71
CA ALA A 341 7.19 -9.99 -20.82
C ALA A 341 7.80 -9.60 -22.18
N ASN A 342 8.16 -8.34 -22.34
CA ASN A 342 8.64 -7.79 -23.61
C ASN A 342 10.07 -7.24 -23.55
N ASP A 343 10.82 -7.56 -22.48
CA ASP A 343 12.20 -7.10 -22.22
C ASP A 343 12.39 -5.59 -22.39
N LYS A 344 11.45 -4.80 -21.84
CA LYS A 344 11.49 -3.35 -21.86
C LYS A 344 12.02 -2.83 -20.52
N GLU A 345 13.27 -2.42 -20.48
CA GLU A 345 13.87 -1.92 -19.25
C GLU A 345 13.17 -0.68 -18.73
N LYS A 346 12.79 -0.70 -17.44
CA LYS A 346 12.23 0.43 -16.68
C LYS A 346 12.78 0.46 -15.27
N ILE A 347 12.92 1.65 -14.71
CA ILE A 347 13.15 1.84 -13.29
C ILE A 347 11.80 2.11 -12.62
N LEU A 348 11.42 1.27 -11.66
CA LEU A 348 10.16 1.33 -10.93
C LEU A 348 10.42 1.28 -9.42
N GLN A 349 9.47 1.78 -8.62
CA GLN A 349 9.55 1.77 -7.17
C GLN A 349 8.86 0.51 -6.63
N LEU A 350 9.62 -0.44 -6.10
CA LEU A 350 9.13 -1.78 -5.79
C LEU A 350 9.48 -2.21 -4.37
N ASN A 351 8.64 -3.06 -3.80
CA ASN A 351 8.89 -3.78 -2.56
C ASN A 351 9.46 -5.16 -2.90
N ILE A 352 10.75 -5.36 -2.65
CA ILE A 352 11.51 -6.57 -2.97
C ILE A 352 12.52 -6.88 -1.84
N PRO A 353 13.01 -8.13 -1.71
CA PRO A 353 14.06 -8.45 -0.75
C PRO A 353 15.27 -7.53 -0.88
N ASN A 354 15.81 -7.10 0.24
CA ASN A 354 16.86 -6.07 0.34
C ASN A 354 18.11 -6.40 -0.47
N LYS A 355 18.63 -7.62 -0.34
CA LYS A 355 19.86 -8.05 -1.06
C LYS A 355 20.93 -6.97 -1.04
N ASN A 356 21.19 -6.41 0.13
CA ASN A 356 22.17 -5.34 0.37
C ASN A 356 21.87 -4.00 -0.36
N SER A 357 20.64 -3.72 -0.73
CA SER A 357 20.26 -2.42 -1.34
C SER A 357 20.28 -1.29 -0.32
N ILE A 358 19.78 -1.53 0.92
CA ILE A 358 19.89 -0.60 2.05
C ILE A 358 20.83 -1.23 3.08
N SER A 359 21.92 -0.53 3.38
CA SER A 359 22.93 -0.99 4.34
C SER A 359 22.33 -1.10 5.76
N GLY A 360 22.62 -2.22 6.45
CA GLY A 360 22.19 -2.46 7.82
C GLY A 360 20.77 -3.05 7.95
N ILE A 361 20.10 -3.39 6.84
CA ILE A 361 18.87 -4.18 6.79
C ILE A 361 19.24 -5.59 6.29
N PRO A 362 18.71 -6.68 6.89
CA PRO A 362 18.95 -8.06 6.42
C PRO A 362 18.51 -8.27 4.97
N ASP A 363 19.20 -9.17 4.26
CA ASP A 363 18.99 -9.39 2.83
C ASP A 363 17.62 -9.96 2.46
N ASP A 364 16.97 -10.67 3.37
CA ASP A 364 15.69 -11.34 3.21
C ASP A 364 14.48 -10.48 3.66
N VAL A 365 14.75 -9.33 4.26
CA VAL A 365 13.73 -8.33 4.60
C VAL A 365 13.36 -7.56 3.34
N VAL A 366 12.06 -7.43 3.07
CA VAL A 366 11.58 -6.64 1.93
C VAL A 366 11.77 -5.15 2.18
N VAL A 367 12.30 -4.44 1.20
CA VAL A 367 12.49 -2.98 1.20
C VAL A 367 11.76 -2.36 0.01
N GLU A 368 11.29 -1.15 0.16
CA GLU A 368 10.71 -0.35 -0.93
C GLU A 368 11.78 0.56 -1.49
N ILE A 369 12.24 0.25 -2.71
CA ILE A 369 13.41 0.89 -3.36
C ILE A 369 13.18 1.03 -4.87
N PRO A 370 13.94 1.90 -5.55
CA PRO A 370 14.05 1.86 -7.01
C PRO A 370 14.63 0.52 -7.46
N ALA A 371 14.06 -0.05 -8.52
CA ALA A 371 14.51 -1.31 -9.09
C ALA A 371 14.46 -1.28 -10.62
N VAL A 372 15.41 -1.89 -11.28
CA VAL A 372 15.41 -2.15 -12.72
C VAL A 372 14.55 -3.38 -12.98
N VAL A 373 13.57 -3.24 -13.86
CA VAL A 373 12.66 -4.31 -14.31
C VAL A 373 12.87 -4.53 -15.80
N SER A 374 13.10 -5.76 -16.21
CA SER A 374 13.31 -6.15 -17.62
C SER A 374 12.97 -7.64 -17.81
N GLY A 375 13.19 -8.19 -18.99
CA GLY A 375 13.07 -9.63 -19.25
C GLY A 375 13.98 -10.51 -18.39
N ARG A 376 15.00 -9.93 -17.74
CA ARG A 376 15.84 -10.62 -16.75
C ARG A 376 15.21 -10.70 -15.35
N GLY A 377 14.02 -10.12 -15.17
CA GLY A 377 13.32 -9.99 -13.89
C GLY A 377 13.56 -8.64 -13.22
N VAL A 378 13.73 -8.65 -11.89
CA VAL A 378 13.80 -7.45 -11.06
C VAL A 378 15.11 -7.39 -10.31
N GLN A 379 15.78 -6.23 -10.35
CA GLN A 379 17.05 -5.97 -9.67
C GLN A 379 16.97 -4.66 -8.89
N GLY A 380 17.11 -4.72 -7.56
CA GLY A 380 17.17 -3.53 -6.71
C GLY A 380 18.34 -2.64 -7.04
N ILE A 381 18.12 -1.33 -7.05
CA ILE A 381 19.19 -0.35 -7.16
C ILE A 381 19.76 -0.12 -5.75
N HIS A 382 21.08 -0.14 -5.64
CA HIS A 382 21.75 0.09 -4.37
C HIS A 382 21.55 1.52 -3.89
N VAL A 383 20.96 1.67 -2.71
CA VAL A 383 20.66 2.96 -2.05
C VAL A 383 21.79 3.37 -1.11
N GLY A 384 22.44 2.39 -0.48
CA GLY A 384 23.49 2.62 0.50
C GLY A 384 22.96 2.84 1.92
N THR A 385 23.54 3.79 2.64
CA THR A 385 23.27 4.02 4.06
C THR A 385 22.29 5.17 4.25
N LEU A 386 21.17 4.90 4.96
CA LEU A 386 20.24 5.96 5.41
C LEU A 386 20.80 6.68 6.67
N PRO A 387 20.34 7.91 6.98
CA PRO A 387 20.79 8.65 8.15
C PRO A 387 20.70 7.81 9.43
N LYS A 388 21.75 7.84 10.25
CA LYS A 388 21.83 7.01 11.48
C LYS A 388 20.65 7.20 12.42
N ARG A 389 20.16 8.45 12.57
CA ARG A 389 19.00 8.74 13.41
C ARG A 389 17.72 8.09 12.84
N LEU A 390 17.53 8.16 11.53
CA LEU A 390 16.42 7.50 10.86
C LEU A 390 16.48 5.99 11.05
N MET A 391 17.65 5.38 10.86
CA MET A 391 17.83 3.93 11.05
C MET A 391 17.48 3.50 12.48
N LEU A 392 18.02 4.18 13.50
CA LEU A 392 17.87 3.77 14.90
C LEU A 392 16.46 3.98 15.46
N TYR A 393 15.79 5.06 15.07
CA TYR A 393 14.52 5.46 15.71
C TYR A 393 13.27 5.14 14.88
N VAL A 394 13.44 4.78 13.60
CA VAL A 394 12.31 4.48 12.71
C VAL A 394 12.48 3.14 12.02
N MET A 395 13.56 2.96 11.24
CA MET A 395 13.69 1.80 10.36
C MET A 395 13.86 0.49 11.15
N ILE A 396 14.83 0.42 12.05
CA ILE A 396 15.07 -0.79 12.85
C ILE A 396 13.86 -1.12 13.74
N PRO A 397 13.25 -0.19 14.50
CA PRO A 397 12.03 -0.47 15.26
C PRO A 397 10.86 -0.96 14.36
N ARG A 398 10.68 -0.38 13.18
CA ARG A 398 9.64 -0.81 12.24
C ARG A 398 9.88 -2.24 11.73
N MET A 399 11.13 -2.55 11.39
CA MET A 399 11.54 -3.89 10.97
C MET A 399 11.33 -4.91 12.10
N MET A 400 11.80 -4.61 13.32
CA MET A 400 11.65 -5.51 14.46
C MET A 400 10.18 -5.82 14.76
N ARG A 401 9.29 -4.84 14.63
CA ARG A 401 7.86 -5.08 14.80
C ARG A 401 7.30 -6.01 13.71
N MET A 402 7.71 -5.85 12.45
CA MET A 402 7.35 -6.79 11.39
C MET A 402 7.81 -8.21 11.73
N GLU A 403 9.05 -8.38 12.20
CA GLU A 403 9.57 -9.68 12.61
C GLU A 403 8.76 -10.30 13.76
N GLN A 404 8.41 -9.52 14.77
CA GLN A 404 7.57 -9.97 15.89
C GLN A 404 6.20 -10.45 15.43
N ILE A 405 5.56 -9.73 14.52
CA ILE A 405 4.25 -10.10 13.96
C ILE A 405 4.36 -11.37 13.11
N LEU A 406 5.36 -11.46 12.25
CA LEU A 406 5.55 -12.66 11.42
C LEU A 406 5.91 -13.90 12.26
N GLN A 407 6.73 -13.74 13.30
CA GLN A 407 7.04 -14.82 14.23
C GLN A 407 5.79 -15.28 14.96
N ALA A 408 5.03 -14.37 15.56
CA ALA A 408 3.77 -14.70 16.22
C ALA A 408 2.79 -15.43 15.28
N PHE A 409 2.67 -14.95 14.04
CA PHE A 409 1.84 -15.57 13.02
C PHE A 409 2.32 -17.01 12.67
N LYS A 410 3.62 -17.20 12.46
CA LYS A 410 4.16 -18.51 12.08
C LYS A 410 4.06 -19.55 13.19
N GLU A 411 4.30 -19.15 14.42
CA GLU A 411 4.31 -20.03 15.58
C GLU A 411 2.92 -20.23 16.20
N GLY A 412 1.97 -19.36 15.88
CA GLY A 412 0.66 -19.35 16.53
C GLY A 412 0.74 -18.98 18.01
N ASP A 413 1.75 -18.17 18.38
CA ASP A 413 2.04 -17.86 19.78
C ASP A 413 1.36 -16.56 20.23
N ARG A 414 0.38 -16.70 21.11
CA ARG A 414 -0.35 -15.59 21.72
C ARG A 414 0.53 -14.67 22.58
N LYS A 415 1.53 -15.26 23.27
CA LYS A 415 2.44 -14.46 24.13
C LYS A 415 3.27 -13.50 23.26
N SER A 416 3.72 -13.93 22.09
CA SER A 416 4.46 -13.06 21.17
C SER A 416 3.62 -11.87 20.70
N LEU A 417 2.29 -12.03 20.50
CA LEU A 417 1.42 -10.87 20.22
C LEU A 417 1.35 -9.90 21.40
N ILE A 418 1.24 -10.40 22.63
CA ILE A 418 1.23 -9.56 23.84
C ILE A 418 2.57 -8.85 23.98
N LEU A 419 3.70 -9.54 23.77
CA LEU A 419 5.04 -8.93 23.84
C LEU A 419 5.24 -7.86 22.77
N ALA A 420 4.73 -8.06 21.56
CA ALA A 420 4.76 -7.02 20.52
C ALA A 420 4.00 -5.75 20.96
N LEU A 421 2.89 -5.89 21.70
CA LEU A 421 2.17 -4.76 22.28
C LEU A 421 2.91 -4.10 23.46
N MET A 422 3.74 -4.84 24.19
CA MET A 422 4.55 -4.23 25.27
C MET A 422 5.56 -3.21 24.74
N GLU A 423 5.96 -3.31 23.47
CA GLU A 423 6.82 -2.31 22.80
C GLU A 423 6.06 -1.05 22.36
N ASP A 424 4.72 -1.03 22.45
CA ASP A 424 3.94 0.17 22.15
C ASP A 424 4.02 1.18 23.31
N PRO A 425 4.43 2.43 23.06
CA PRO A 425 4.61 3.43 24.12
C PRO A 425 3.31 3.80 24.86
N ARG A 426 2.15 3.39 24.38
CA ARG A 426 0.85 3.57 25.05
C ARG A 426 0.55 2.45 26.04
N THR A 427 1.32 1.36 26.02
CA THR A 427 1.15 0.24 26.94
C THR A 427 1.68 0.61 28.35
N LYS A 428 0.82 0.53 29.34
CA LYS A 428 1.12 0.86 30.73
C LYS A 428 1.34 -0.38 31.59
N SER A 429 0.81 -1.53 31.20
CA SER A 429 0.97 -2.80 31.93
C SER A 429 0.77 -4.00 31.01
N TYR A 430 1.27 -5.17 31.45
CA TYR A 430 1.05 -6.45 30.77
C TYR A 430 -0.42 -6.80 30.71
N GLU A 431 -1.19 -6.50 31.76
CA GLU A 431 -2.63 -6.77 31.85
C GLU A 431 -3.41 -5.96 30.82
N GLN A 432 -3.01 -4.70 30.55
CA GLN A 432 -3.61 -3.88 29.47
C GLN A 432 -3.43 -4.57 28.13
N ALA A 433 -2.19 -4.94 27.78
CA ALA A 433 -1.87 -5.59 26.52
C ALA A 433 -2.61 -6.94 26.39
N ARG A 434 -2.59 -7.76 27.43
CA ARG A 434 -3.28 -9.05 27.48
C ARG A 434 -4.79 -8.89 27.28
N SER A 435 -5.43 -7.98 28.00
CA SER A 435 -6.88 -7.76 27.94
C SER A 435 -7.31 -7.32 26.54
N LEU A 436 -6.51 -6.50 25.86
CA LEU A 436 -6.77 -6.14 24.47
C LEU A 436 -6.69 -7.35 23.54
N VAL A 437 -5.63 -8.14 23.64
CA VAL A 437 -5.45 -9.38 22.84
C VAL A 437 -6.63 -10.34 23.06
N ASP A 438 -7.05 -10.51 24.32
CA ASP A 438 -8.14 -11.38 24.69
C ASP A 438 -9.46 -10.91 24.07
N GLU A 439 -9.78 -9.61 24.13
CA GLU A 439 -11.01 -9.05 23.57
C GLU A 439 -11.04 -9.09 22.04
N LEU A 440 -9.90 -8.83 21.37
CA LEU A 440 -9.79 -8.92 19.93
C LEU A 440 -9.97 -10.34 19.42
N LEU A 441 -9.33 -11.33 20.06
CA LEU A 441 -9.47 -12.72 19.67
C LEU A 441 -10.86 -13.29 20.00
N ALA A 442 -11.60 -12.72 20.94
CA ALA A 442 -12.97 -13.11 21.25
C ALA A 442 -13.99 -12.62 20.20
N GLN A 443 -13.62 -11.77 19.25
CA GLN A 443 -14.54 -11.31 18.22
C GLN A 443 -14.93 -12.45 17.27
N PRO A 444 -16.22 -12.53 16.83
CA PRO A 444 -16.70 -13.64 16.00
C PRO A 444 -15.90 -13.90 14.73
N TRP A 445 -15.46 -12.83 14.05
CA TRP A 445 -14.65 -12.94 12.82
C TRP A 445 -13.22 -13.38 13.10
N ASN A 446 -12.74 -13.28 14.33
CA ASN A 446 -11.40 -13.73 14.75
C ASN A 446 -11.40 -15.16 15.35
N ALA A 447 -12.49 -15.91 15.25
CA ALA A 447 -12.57 -17.28 15.79
C ALA A 447 -11.48 -18.21 15.24
N GLU A 448 -11.06 -18.03 14.00
CA GLU A 448 -9.94 -18.77 13.40
C GLU A 448 -8.60 -18.32 13.97
N ALA A 449 -8.36 -17.01 14.05
CA ALA A 449 -7.18 -16.43 14.68
C ALA A 449 -7.04 -16.88 16.14
N ALA A 450 -8.15 -16.93 16.90
CA ALA A 450 -8.17 -17.41 18.28
C ALA A 450 -7.78 -18.91 18.43
N ARG A 451 -8.10 -19.71 17.44
CA ARG A 451 -7.64 -21.12 17.41
C ARG A 451 -6.19 -21.27 17.02
N HIS A 452 -5.69 -20.33 16.23
CA HIS A 452 -4.31 -20.30 15.77
C HIS A 452 -3.37 -19.81 16.87
N TYR A 453 -3.67 -18.67 17.50
CA TYR A 453 -2.90 -18.08 18.59
C TYR A 453 -3.28 -18.73 19.93
N ARG A 454 -2.46 -19.66 20.40
CA ARG A 454 -2.69 -20.41 21.66
C ARG A 454 -1.78 -19.96 22.78
#